data_010a94dde736e1cb76495dfd54147c85
#
_entry.id   010a94dde736e1cb76495dfd54147c85
#
_cell.length_a   1.000
_cell.length_b   1.000
_cell.length_c   1.000
_cell.angle_alpha   90.00
_cell.angle_beta   90.00
_cell.angle_gamma   90.00
#
_symmetry.space_group_name_H-M   'P 1'
#
loop_
_entity.id
_entity.type
_entity.pdbx_description
1 polymer ?
#
loop_
_entity_poly.entity_id
_entity_poly.type
_entity_poly.pdbx_seq_one_letter_code
_entity_poly.pdbx_strand_id
1 'polypeptide(L)'
;MSTDWQVITGDCLEVMRGMDAGSVDAVVTDPPYGIGYKPDWNKWNGQPSNFRVITNDDKPFDPAPFLDFPTVVLFGANYYASRLPDGGWICWDKRLDARKDRMIGSSFELAWFRSKNTNMKTLMIRVLHGGVINADSKTGNNEKRVHPTQK
;
A
#
# COMPACT_ATOMS: atom_id res chain seq x y z
N MET A 1 9.25 -21.94 16.78
CA MET A 1 8.76 -21.87 15.38
C MET A 1 9.79 -21.06 14.63
N SER A 2 10.45 -21.66 13.64
CA SER A 2 11.35 -20.93 12.74
C SER A 2 10.48 -20.03 11.88
N THR A 3 10.73 -18.72 11.93
CA THR A 3 10.08 -17.78 11.00
C THR A 3 10.95 -17.71 9.76
N ASP A 4 10.68 -18.56 8.80
CA ASP A 4 11.37 -18.51 7.52
C ASP A 4 10.80 -17.33 6.71
N TRP A 5 11.64 -16.33 6.55
CA TRP A 5 11.37 -15.20 5.66
C TRP A 5 12.53 -15.02 4.69
N GLN A 6 12.25 -14.52 3.50
CA GLN A 6 13.26 -14.25 2.49
C GLN A 6 13.04 -12.86 1.90
N VAL A 7 14.12 -12.14 1.65
CA VAL A 7 14.12 -10.90 0.88
C VAL A 7 14.80 -11.15 -0.45
N ILE A 8 14.08 -10.90 -1.55
CA ILE A 8 14.61 -11.03 -2.90
C ILE A 8 14.67 -9.62 -3.50
N THR A 9 15.86 -9.20 -3.92
CA THR A 9 16.05 -7.92 -4.61
C THR A 9 15.92 -8.13 -6.11
N GLY A 10 15.01 -7.39 -6.77
CA GLY A 10 14.80 -7.51 -8.21
C GLY A 10 13.45 -6.93 -8.65
N ASP A 11 13.14 -7.05 -9.93
CA ASP A 11 11.82 -6.77 -10.45
C ASP A 11 10.84 -7.84 -9.95
N CYS A 12 9.78 -7.41 -9.28
CA CYS A 12 8.83 -8.34 -8.65
C CYS A 12 8.10 -9.21 -9.70
N LEU A 13 7.86 -8.71 -10.91
CA LEU A 13 7.21 -9.47 -11.97
C LEU A 13 8.12 -10.58 -12.49
N GLU A 14 9.42 -10.32 -12.60
CA GLU A 14 10.40 -11.34 -12.99
C GLU A 14 10.55 -12.41 -11.91
N VAL A 15 10.62 -11.98 -10.64
CA VAL A 15 10.67 -12.92 -9.51
C VAL A 15 9.42 -13.81 -9.47
N MET A 16 8.23 -13.23 -9.63
CA MET A 16 6.96 -13.99 -9.62
C MET A 16 6.85 -15.00 -10.76
N ARG A 17 7.40 -14.69 -11.95
CA ARG A 17 7.42 -15.65 -13.08
C ARG A 17 8.26 -16.89 -12.79
N GLY A 18 9.26 -16.77 -11.92
CA GLY A 18 10.12 -17.87 -11.48
C GLY A 18 9.57 -18.68 -10.31
N MET A 19 8.43 -18.29 -9.73
CA MET A 19 7.84 -18.99 -8.59
C MET A 19 6.99 -20.19 -9.05
N ASP A 20 7.02 -21.26 -8.28
CA ASP A 20 6.13 -22.40 -8.51
C ASP A 20 4.66 -22.02 -8.29
N ALA A 21 3.78 -22.52 -9.15
CA ALA A 21 2.35 -22.32 -9.01
C ALA A 21 1.85 -22.83 -7.64
N GLY A 22 1.21 -21.96 -6.87
CA GLY A 22 0.71 -22.30 -5.54
C GLY A 22 1.72 -22.23 -4.41
N SER A 23 2.97 -21.79 -4.66
CA SER A 23 3.97 -21.57 -3.60
C SER A 23 3.64 -20.35 -2.72
N VAL A 24 2.74 -19.50 -3.15
CA VAL A 24 2.32 -18.26 -2.46
C VAL A 24 0.80 -18.26 -2.28
N ASP A 25 0.35 -18.17 -1.04
CA ASP A 25 -1.07 -18.13 -0.68
C ASP A 25 -1.70 -16.75 -0.84
N ALA A 26 -0.92 -15.71 -0.67
CA ALA A 26 -1.41 -14.34 -0.73
C ALA A 26 -0.35 -13.36 -1.26
N VAL A 27 -0.80 -12.38 -2.03
CA VAL A 27 -0.03 -11.20 -2.42
C VAL A 27 -0.63 -9.98 -1.77
N VAL A 28 0.20 -9.22 -1.06
CA VAL A 28 -0.16 -7.92 -0.48
C VAL A 28 0.88 -6.91 -0.96
N THR A 29 0.45 -5.91 -1.72
CA THR A 29 1.38 -4.94 -2.32
C THR A 29 0.80 -3.54 -2.39
N ASP A 30 1.70 -2.56 -2.34
CA ASP A 30 1.45 -1.15 -2.59
C ASP A 30 2.27 -0.75 -3.84
N PRO A 31 1.73 -0.98 -5.05
CA PRO A 31 2.47 -0.77 -6.30
C PRO A 31 2.57 0.71 -6.65
N PRO A 32 3.45 1.11 -7.58
CA PRO A 32 3.36 2.41 -8.23
C PRO A 32 2.00 2.57 -8.91
N TYR A 33 1.29 3.68 -8.66
CA TYR A 33 -0.09 3.84 -9.13
C TYR A 33 -0.20 4.32 -10.57
N GLY A 34 0.90 4.76 -11.17
CA GLY A 34 0.93 5.34 -12.52
C GLY A 34 0.37 6.75 -12.58
N ILE A 35 0.55 7.52 -11.51
CA ILE A 35 0.07 8.91 -11.39
C ILE A 35 1.17 9.95 -11.58
N GLY A 36 2.42 9.50 -11.78
CA GLY A 36 3.58 10.38 -11.93
C GLY A 36 3.80 11.26 -10.70
N TYR A 37 3.66 10.69 -9.51
CA TYR A 37 3.67 11.44 -8.25
C TYR A 37 4.95 12.24 -8.07
N LYS A 38 4.80 13.57 -7.95
CA LYS A 38 5.88 14.51 -7.70
C LYS A 38 5.53 15.35 -6.48
N PRO A 39 5.93 14.96 -5.29
CA PRO A 39 5.65 15.74 -4.10
C PRO A 39 6.40 17.07 -4.16
N ASP A 40 5.66 18.15 -4.05
CA ASP A 40 6.23 19.50 -3.97
C ASP A 40 6.45 19.89 -2.50
N TRP A 41 7.49 19.30 -1.90
CA TRP A 41 7.86 19.59 -0.50
C TRP A 41 8.36 21.02 -0.31
N ASN A 42 8.78 21.72 -1.40
CA ASN A 42 9.22 23.10 -1.31
C ASN A 42 8.10 24.05 -0.85
N LYS A 43 6.85 23.71 -1.17
CA LYS A 43 5.69 24.46 -0.68
C LYS A 43 5.50 24.39 0.82
N TRP A 44 6.05 23.37 1.47
CA TRP A 44 5.75 23.09 2.86
C TRP A 44 6.89 23.45 3.80
N ASN A 45 8.15 23.30 3.39
CA ASN A 45 9.30 23.46 4.27
C ASN A 45 10.39 24.39 3.71
N GLY A 46 10.24 24.90 2.50
CA GLY A 46 11.26 25.75 1.85
C GLY A 46 12.60 25.03 1.59
N GLN A 47 12.67 23.72 1.78
CA GLN A 47 13.87 22.92 1.58
C GLN A 47 13.80 22.19 0.23
N PRO A 48 14.91 22.11 -0.53
CA PRO A 48 14.96 21.30 -1.73
C PRO A 48 14.63 19.84 -1.41
N SER A 49 13.65 19.27 -2.09
CA SER A 49 13.34 17.86 -1.91
C SER A 49 14.32 17.00 -2.71
N ASN A 50 15.11 16.18 -2.01
CA ASN A 50 15.85 15.08 -2.63
C ASN A 50 14.90 13.90 -2.92
N PHE A 51 13.72 14.19 -3.47
CA PHE A 51 12.73 13.17 -3.74
C PHE A 51 13.21 12.26 -4.87
N ARG A 52 13.27 10.96 -4.58
CA ARG A 52 13.53 9.96 -5.61
C ARG A 52 12.25 9.72 -6.41
N VAL A 53 12.37 9.79 -7.72
CA VAL A 53 11.27 9.41 -8.61
C VAL A 53 10.88 7.96 -8.33
N ILE A 54 9.59 7.72 -8.20
CA ILE A 54 9.08 6.35 -8.04
C ILE A 54 9.21 5.64 -9.38
N THR A 55 9.95 4.54 -9.37
CA THR A 55 10.16 3.74 -10.59
C THR A 55 8.81 3.18 -11.07
N ASN A 56 8.55 3.29 -12.37
CA ASN A 56 7.32 2.84 -13.04
C ASN A 56 6.03 3.58 -12.64
N ASP A 57 6.11 4.72 -11.94
CA ASP A 57 4.93 5.53 -11.64
C ASP A 57 4.50 6.46 -12.81
N ASP A 58 5.25 6.45 -13.90
CA ASP A 58 4.97 7.16 -15.15
C ASP A 58 4.06 6.38 -16.11
N LYS A 59 3.71 5.16 -15.77
CA LYS A 59 2.90 4.24 -16.57
C LYS A 59 1.70 3.74 -15.78
N PRO A 60 0.54 3.58 -16.43
CA PRO A 60 -0.62 3.00 -15.78
C PRO A 60 -0.30 1.61 -15.21
N PHE A 61 -0.56 1.40 -13.93
CA PHE A 61 -0.34 0.11 -13.27
C PHE A 61 -1.24 -0.98 -13.88
N ASP A 62 -0.65 -2.13 -14.19
CA ASP A 62 -1.37 -3.32 -14.66
C ASP A 62 -1.51 -4.34 -13.52
N PRO A 63 -2.73 -4.57 -13.00
CA PRO A 63 -2.96 -5.55 -11.94
C PRO A 63 -2.98 -7.01 -12.42
N ALA A 64 -3.08 -7.27 -13.72
CA ALA A 64 -3.29 -8.61 -14.27
C ALA A 64 -2.30 -9.66 -13.75
N PRO A 65 -0.98 -9.40 -13.62
CA PRO A 65 -0.03 -10.40 -13.12
C PRO A 65 -0.30 -10.87 -11.68
N PHE A 66 -1.06 -10.11 -10.91
CA PHE A 66 -1.35 -10.41 -9.50
C PHE A 66 -2.67 -11.14 -9.31
N LEU A 67 -3.55 -11.12 -10.33
CA LEU A 67 -4.93 -11.60 -10.19
C LEU A 67 -5.05 -13.14 -10.12
N ASP A 68 -4.02 -13.88 -10.45
CA ASP A 68 -4.05 -15.35 -10.43
C ASP A 68 -3.78 -15.95 -9.05
N PHE A 69 -3.23 -15.16 -8.13
CA PHE A 69 -2.96 -15.63 -6.77
C PHE A 69 -4.25 -15.92 -5.98
N PRO A 70 -4.21 -16.88 -5.02
CA PRO A 70 -5.39 -17.26 -4.22
C PRO A 70 -5.99 -16.09 -3.43
N THR A 71 -5.15 -15.24 -2.88
CA THR A 71 -5.56 -14.02 -2.17
C THR A 71 -4.71 -12.84 -2.65
N VAL A 72 -5.37 -11.72 -2.93
CA VAL A 72 -4.72 -10.51 -3.44
C VAL A 72 -5.24 -9.30 -2.71
N VAL A 73 -4.30 -8.44 -2.23
CA VAL A 73 -4.59 -7.13 -1.65
C VAL A 73 -3.72 -6.10 -2.36
N LEU A 74 -4.34 -5.14 -3.04
CA LEU A 74 -3.67 -4.10 -3.81
C LEU A 74 -4.02 -2.72 -3.25
N PHE A 75 -3.04 -2.05 -2.64
CA PHE A 75 -3.21 -0.69 -2.14
C PHE A 75 -3.22 0.34 -3.28
N GLY A 76 -3.78 1.53 -3.01
CA GLY A 76 -3.93 2.57 -4.03
C GLY A 76 -4.88 2.22 -5.17
N ALA A 77 -5.72 1.21 -4.97
CA ALA A 77 -6.58 0.63 -6.01
C ALA A 77 -7.61 1.61 -6.60
N ASN A 78 -7.89 2.71 -5.93
CA ASN A 78 -8.73 3.79 -6.46
C ASN A 78 -8.14 4.46 -7.72
N TYR A 79 -6.82 4.42 -7.91
CA TYR A 79 -6.15 4.99 -9.09
C TYR A 79 -6.26 4.11 -10.33
N TYR A 80 -6.51 2.81 -10.15
CA TYR A 80 -6.62 1.84 -11.24
C TYR A 80 -7.85 0.93 -11.13
N ALA A 81 -8.89 1.40 -10.43
CA ALA A 81 -10.11 0.63 -10.16
C ALA A 81 -10.79 0.08 -11.42
N SER A 82 -10.75 0.81 -12.54
CA SER A 82 -11.34 0.38 -13.82
C SER A 82 -10.67 -0.84 -14.45
N ARG A 83 -9.53 -1.27 -13.93
CA ARG A 83 -8.78 -2.45 -14.41
C ARG A 83 -8.93 -3.65 -13.49
N LEU A 84 -9.63 -3.48 -12.38
CA LEU A 84 -9.85 -4.53 -11.40
C LEU A 84 -11.17 -5.23 -11.68
N PRO A 85 -11.21 -6.57 -11.55
CA PRO A 85 -12.47 -7.31 -11.57
C PRO A 85 -13.27 -7.05 -10.29
N ASP A 86 -14.43 -7.68 -10.18
CA ASP A 86 -15.23 -7.65 -8.96
C ASP A 86 -14.38 -8.10 -7.76
N GLY A 87 -14.56 -7.39 -6.65
CA GLY A 87 -13.80 -7.64 -5.42
C GLY A 87 -14.35 -6.86 -4.24
N GLY A 88 -13.75 -7.08 -3.09
CA GLY A 88 -14.00 -6.30 -1.89
C GLY A 88 -13.08 -5.09 -1.81
N TRP A 89 -13.37 -4.21 -0.87
CA TRP A 89 -12.56 -3.05 -0.59
C TRP A 89 -12.17 -2.99 0.86
N ILE A 90 -10.95 -2.55 1.12
CA ILE A 90 -10.43 -2.26 2.45
C ILE A 90 -10.23 -0.76 2.52
N CYS A 91 -10.87 -0.12 3.49
CA CYS A 91 -10.61 1.27 3.83
C CYS A 91 -9.74 1.31 5.09
N TRP A 92 -8.49 1.75 4.92
CA TRP A 92 -7.61 1.96 6.06
C TRP A 92 -7.72 3.41 6.52
N ASP A 93 -8.46 3.62 7.60
CA ASP A 93 -8.62 4.93 8.25
C ASP A 93 -7.38 5.23 9.12
N LYS A 94 -6.60 6.23 8.72
CA LYS A 94 -5.36 6.66 9.38
C LYS A 94 -5.59 7.70 10.47
N ARG A 95 -6.83 8.10 10.70
CA ARG A 95 -7.17 9.15 11.66
C ARG A 95 -7.26 8.62 13.08
N LEU A 96 -6.82 9.43 14.04
CA LEU A 96 -7.04 9.19 15.47
C LEU A 96 -8.47 9.54 15.89
N ASP A 97 -9.02 10.59 15.30
CA ASP A 97 -10.38 11.07 15.53
C ASP A 97 -10.88 11.90 14.35
N ALA A 98 -12.19 12.14 14.28
CA ALA A 98 -12.84 12.87 13.19
C ALA A 98 -12.38 14.34 13.06
N ARG A 99 -11.78 14.94 14.10
CA ARG A 99 -11.29 16.33 14.04
C ARG A 99 -10.04 16.46 13.17
N LYS A 100 -9.42 15.34 12.78
CA LYS A 100 -8.22 15.31 11.94
C LYS A 100 -8.50 15.16 10.45
N ASP A 101 -9.73 15.39 9.99
CA ASP A 101 -10.09 15.36 8.57
C ASP A 101 -9.38 16.45 7.74
N ARG A 102 -8.80 17.46 8.37
CA ARG A 102 -8.07 18.55 7.71
C ARG A 102 -6.56 18.34 7.66
N MET A 103 -6.09 17.12 7.86
CA MET A 103 -4.66 16.83 7.78
C MET A 103 -4.18 16.89 6.34
N ILE A 104 -2.91 17.26 6.19
CA ILE A 104 -2.21 17.20 4.90
C ILE A 104 -2.12 15.74 4.45
N GLY A 105 -2.56 15.46 3.24
CA GLY A 105 -2.60 14.12 2.68
C GLY A 105 -3.94 13.42 2.90
N SER A 106 -4.05 12.20 2.41
CA SER A 106 -5.27 11.40 2.54
C SER A 106 -5.46 10.91 3.97
N SER A 107 -6.65 11.14 4.52
CA SER A 107 -7.03 10.66 5.84
C SER A 107 -7.28 9.15 5.88
N PHE A 108 -7.40 8.52 4.74
CA PHE A 108 -7.53 7.06 4.58
C PHE A 108 -6.84 6.59 3.30
N GLU A 109 -6.59 5.30 3.23
CA GLU A 109 -6.14 4.62 2.02
C GLU A 109 -7.12 3.52 1.64
N LEU A 110 -7.23 3.27 0.34
CA LEU A 110 -8.07 2.22 -0.19
C LEU A 110 -7.20 1.08 -0.74
N ALA A 111 -7.58 -0.14 -0.40
CA ALA A 111 -7.06 -1.32 -1.06
C ALA A 111 -8.20 -2.15 -1.64
N TRP A 112 -7.98 -2.69 -2.83
CA TRP A 112 -8.84 -3.71 -3.39
C TRP A 112 -8.40 -5.09 -2.89
N PHE A 113 -9.38 -5.95 -2.64
CA PHE A 113 -9.15 -7.26 -2.07
C PHE A 113 -9.96 -8.31 -2.80
N ARG A 114 -9.32 -9.43 -3.11
CA ARG A 114 -9.99 -10.65 -3.58
C ARG A 114 -9.35 -11.87 -2.93
N SER A 115 -10.19 -12.84 -2.55
CA SER A 115 -9.75 -14.15 -2.09
C SER A 115 -10.66 -15.21 -2.67
N LYS A 116 -10.07 -16.31 -3.13
CA LYS A 116 -10.83 -17.49 -3.62
C LYS A 116 -11.52 -18.23 -2.48
N ASN A 117 -11.11 -17.99 -1.23
CA ASN A 117 -11.53 -18.76 -0.06
C ASN A 117 -12.54 -18.05 0.84
N THR A 118 -12.89 -16.79 0.55
CA THR A 118 -13.79 -16.02 1.41
C THR A 118 -14.77 -15.18 0.60
N ASN A 119 -15.95 -14.95 1.18
CA ASN A 119 -16.88 -13.96 0.62
C ASN A 119 -16.26 -12.58 0.72
N MET A 120 -16.19 -11.89 -0.41
CA MET A 120 -15.63 -10.55 -0.50
C MET A 120 -16.59 -9.56 0.15
N LYS A 121 -16.09 -8.85 1.16
CA LYS A 121 -16.82 -7.79 1.86
C LYS A 121 -15.97 -6.53 1.88
N THR A 122 -16.63 -5.38 1.93
CA THR A 122 -15.94 -4.13 2.22
C THR A 122 -15.59 -4.09 3.70
N LEU A 123 -14.32 -3.86 4.02
CA LEU A 123 -13.78 -3.83 5.36
C LEU A 123 -13.27 -2.43 5.69
N MET A 124 -13.46 -2.00 6.92
CA MET A 124 -12.79 -0.82 7.46
C MET A 124 -11.77 -1.26 8.48
N ILE A 125 -10.52 -0.85 8.27
CA ILE A 125 -9.43 -1.05 9.21
C ILE A 125 -9.09 0.31 9.81
N ARG A 126 -9.12 0.40 11.12
CA ARG A 126 -8.68 1.58 11.85
C ARG A 126 -7.47 1.22 12.68
N VAL A 127 -6.31 1.65 12.21
CA VAL A 127 -5.04 1.45 12.89
C VAL A 127 -4.46 2.83 13.19
N LEU A 128 -4.06 3.04 14.42
CA LEU A 128 -3.50 4.31 14.91
C LEU A 128 -2.08 4.56 14.37
N HIS A 129 -1.87 4.34 13.07
CA HIS A 129 -0.58 4.56 12.43
C HIS A 129 -0.76 5.35 11.13
N GLY A 130 -0.33 6.59 11.12
CA GLY A 130 -0.55 7.53 10.03
C GLY A 130 0.45 7.49 8.89
N GLY A 131 1.29 6.46 8.76
CA GLY A 131 2.35 6.45 7.74
C GLY A 131 3.30 7.63 7.92
N VAL A 132 3.41 8.52 6.93
CA VAL A 132 4.21 9.75 6.99
C VAL A 132 3.64 10.75 8.01
N ILE A 133 2.32 10.74 8.20
CA ILE A 133 1.62 11.61 9.13
C ILE A 133 1.37 10.84 10.42
N ASN A 134 2.12 11.20 11.44
CA ASN A 134 2.12 10.48 12.70
C ASN A 134 0.86 10.77 13.51
N ALA A 135 0.03 9.75 13.68
CA ALA A 135 -1.04 9.77 14.63
C ALA A 135 -0.54 9.73 16.09
N ASP A 136 0.63 9.12 16.31
CA ASP A 136 1.19 8.83 17.64
C ASP A 136 2.19 9.87 18.16
N SER A 137 2.33 11.01 17.51
CA SER A 137 3.33 12.02 17.89
C SER A 137 3.15 12.65 19.30
N LYS A 138 2.16 12.22 20.05
CA LYS A 138 1.92 12.69 21.43
C LYS A 138 2.26 11.68 22.53
N THR A 139 2.52 10.45 22.21
CA THR A 139 3.03 9.46 23.15
C THR A 139 4.53 9.42 22.99
N GLY A 140 5.27 10.06 23.89
CA GLY A 140 6.72 10.32 23.85
C GLY A 140 7.66 9.11 23.73
N ASN A 141 7.29 8.08 23.02
CA ASN A 141 8.13 6.94 22.73
C ASN A 141 8.78 7.14 21.36
N ASN A 142 10.10 7.33 21.37
CA ASN A 142 10.99 7.42 20.21
C ASN A 142 11.14 6.09 19.45
N GLU A 143 10.10 5.30 19.32
CA GLU A 143 10.16 4.11 18.47
C GLU A 143 10.23 4.53 17.00
N LYS A 144 11.25 4.03 16.30
CA LYS A 144 11.42 4.27 14.86
C LYS A 144 10.17 3.79 14.13
N ARG A 145 9.54 4.69 13.41
CA ARG A 145 8.34 4.43 12.63
C ARG A 145 8.65 3.45 11.50
N VAL A 146 7.98 2.34 11.50
CA VAL A 146 8.10 1.33 10.45
C VAL A 146 6.82 1.41 9.60
N HIS A 147 6.97 1.54 8.29
CA HIS A 147 5.82 1.46 7.38
C HIS A 147 5.15 0.09 7.56
N PRO A 148 3.81 -0.04 7.49
CA PRO A 148 3.11 -1.32 7.71
C PRO A 148 3.59 -2.47 6.83
N THR A 149 4.16 -2.17 5.67
CA THR A 149 4.76 -3.14 4.75
C THR A 149 6.26 -3.39 5.00
N GLN A 150 6.87 -2.68 5.96
CA GLN A 150 8.28 -2.81 6.34
C GLN A 150 8.40 -3.53 7.69
N LYS A 151 7.78 -4.66 7.84
CA LYS A 151 8.01 -5.53 9.00
C LYS A 151 9.20 -6.43 8.78
#